data_44e662b57014bf5548a422ff30563713
#
_entry.id   44e662b57014bf5548a422ff30563713
#
_cell.length_a   1.000
_cell.length_b   1.000
_cell.length_c   1.000
_cell.angle_alpha   90.00
_cell.angle_beta   90.00
_cell.angle_gamma   90.00
#
_symmetry.space_group_name_H-M   'P 1'
#
loop_
_entity.id
_entity.type
_entity.pdbx_description
1 polymer ?
#
loop_
_entity_poly.entity_id
_entity_poly.type
_entity_poly.pdbx_seq_one_letter_code
_entity_poly.pdbx_strand_id
1 'polypeptide(L)'
;MKSPIYFTSLVALSAVTLSAKVTQSQREDAWTTEKEIAGFTVQEGFVIELVASEKNGVINPIDLTFDDAGRLWTQTASMYPLDPVSGQSWSETLQMMRDPDLGKKHPKVYDIQKLYKLEKRGKDKILILDDPTKRAQGQLKVWADGLTIPQSIMPYKNGCLVAHGSEFFFMSDEDNDGKQDGVETLLSGFGFFDTHTMSHSIVRAPGGWFNFSQGALNSGKVKVLKSGKELEVSYAKNLRLSNDGKEFEILNTARDNVWGYQLLSNGQWYATSANDVGLSILPMENQTGIEGIGGQSIRSYQPLIKTVHDFRVGGTGISGLAFSEDGEYGFPQ
;
A
#
# COMPACT_ATOMS: atom_id res chain seq x y z
N MET A 1 47.40 -43.17 40.93
CA MET A 1 46.93 -42.15 39.93
C MET A 1 45.46 -42.39 39.66
N LYS A 2 44.58 -41.54 40.17
CA LYS A 2 43.14 -41.65 39.98
C LYS A 2 42.75 -40.58 39.03
N SER A 3 42.16 -40.96 37.86
CA SER A 3 41.59 -40.03 36.86
C SER A 3 40.23 -39.50 37.33
N PRO A 4 39.91 -38.25 37.16
CA PRO A 4 38.56 -37.74 37.44
C PRO A 4 37.64 -37.97 36.28
N ILE A 5 36.44 -38.47 36.57
CA ILE A 5 35.31 -38.64 35.68
C ILE A 5 34.57 -37.29 35.64
N TYR A 6 34.50 -36.67 34.45
CA TYR A 6 33.63 -35.49 34.21
C TYR A 6 32.22 -35.95 33.84
N PHE A 7 31.25 -35.61 34.68
CA PHE A 7 29.84 -35.71 34.36
C PHE A 7 29.41 -34.45 33.59
N THR A 8 29.10 -34.61 32.32
CA THR A 8 28.48 -33.54 31.52
C THR A 8 26.98 -33.68 31.64
N SER A 9 26.36 -32.81 32.41
CA SER A 9 24.89 -32.71 32.48
C SER A 9 24.37 -31.97 31.26
N LEU A 10 23.70 -32.68 30.36
CA LEU A 10 22.96 -32.12 29.26
C LEU A 10 21.63 -31.59 29.79
N VAL A 11 21.50 -30.27 29.94
CA VAL A 11 20.23 -29.63 30.22
C VAL A 11 19.52 -29.42 28.89
N ALA A 12 18.50 -30.25 28.60
CA ALA A 12 17.60 -30.06 27.49
C ALA A 12 16.62 -28.96 27.86
N LEU A 13 16.81 -27.78 27.27
CA LEU A 13 15.85 -26.68 27.34
C LEU A 13 14.72 -26.96 26.34
N SER A 14 13.62 -27.54 26.81
CA SER A 14 12.39 -27.65 26.02
C SER A 14 11.71 -26.28 25.99
N ALA A 15 11.86 -25.58 24.88
CA ALA A 15 11.06 -24.37 24.58
C ALA A 15 9.62 -24.80 24.32
N VAL A 16 8.76 -24.66 25.31
CA VAL A 16 7.30 -24.76 25.13
C VAL A 16 6.84 -23.47 24.47
N THR A 17 6.67 -23.46 23.16
CA THR A 17 5.96 -22.41 22.47
C THR A 17 4.46 -22.53 22.78
N LEU A 18 3.99 -21.78 23.78
CA LEU A 18 2.56 -21.57 23.98
C LEU A 18 2.04 -20.66 22.85
N SER A 19 1.62 -21.26 21.74
CA SER A 19 0.77 -20.58 20.77
C SER A 19 -0.63 -20.50 21.37
N ALA A 20 -0.95 -19.40 22.02
CA ALA A 20 -2.32 -19.12 22.43
C ALA A 20 -3.15 -18.92 21.16
N LYS A 21 -3.87 -19.96 20.76
CA LYS A 21 -4.95 -19.81 19.75
C LYS A 21 -6.05 -18.98 20.38
N VAL A 22 -6.08 -17.69 20.08
CA VAL A 22 -7.22 -16.83 20.40
C VAL A 22 -8.42 -17.39 19.66
N THR A 23 -9.43 -17.84 20.37
CA THR A 23 -10.66 -18.36 19.76
C THR A 23 -11.44 -17.23 19.10
N GLN A 24 -12.17 -17.52 18.03
CA GLN A 24 -12.96 -16.55 17.29
C GLN A 24 -13.95 -15.78 18.20
N SER A 25 -14.55 -16.46 19.19
CA SER A 25 -15.43 -15.84 20.18
C SER A 25 -14.72 -14.79 21.07
N GLN A 26 -13.44 -15.01 21.40
CA GLN A 26 -12.66 -14.01 22.16
C GLN A 26 -12.31 -12.77 21.33
N ARG A 27 -12.24 -12.89 20.00
CA ARG A 27 -12.10 -11.75 19.10
C ARG A 27 -13.40 -10.97 18.94
N GLU A 28 -14.53 -11.67 18.83
CA GLU A 28 -15.86 -11.04 18.70
C GLU A 28 -16.24 -10.24 19.94
N ASP A 29 -15.91 -10.73 21.14
CA ASP A 29 -16.18 -10.02 22.40
C ASP A 29 -15.20 -8.86 22.69
N ALA A 30 -14.00 -8.90 22.10
CA ALA A 30 -12.95 -7.92 22.40
C ALA A 30 -13.09 -6.62 21.59
N TRP A 31 -13.63 -6.68 20.37
CA TRP A 31 -13.57 -5.61 19.37
C TRP A 31 -14.93 -5.30 18.75
N THR A 32 -15.90 -4.96 19.56
CA THR A 32 -17.12 -4.37 19.00
C THR A 32 -16.86 -2.91 18.62
N THR A 33 -17.54 -2.42 17.60
CA THR A 33 -17.44 -1.03 17.13
C THR A 33 -17.64 -0.03 18.27
N GLU A 34 -18.56 -0.32 19.17
CA GLU A 34 -18.88 0.54 20.33
C GLU A 34 -17.71 0.58 21.33
N LYS A 35 -17.05 -0.55 21.59
CA LYS A 35 -15.86 -0.61 22.45
C LYS A 35 -14.67 0.11 21.83
N GLU A 36 -14.50 -0.01 20.52
CA GLU A 36 -13.44 0.67 19.81
C GLU A 36 -13.62 2.19 19.86
N ILE A 37 -14.82 2.69 19.53
CA ILE A 37 -15.13 4.12 19.62
C ILE A 37 -14.93 4.64 21.04
N ALA A 38 -15.39 3.90 22.06
CA ALA A 38 -15.23 4.28 23.46
C ALA A 38 -13.75 4.28 23.93
N GLY A 39 -12.86 3.59 23.22
CA GLY A 39 -11.43 3.52 23.52
C GLY A 39 -10.63 4.73 23.03
N PHE A 40 -11.18 5.57 22.17
CA PHE A 40 -10.48 6.75 21.67
C PHE A 40 -10.45 7.88 22.69
N THR A 41 -9.31 8.53 22.84
CA THR A 41 -9.19 9.82 23.50
C THR A 41 -9.24 10.91 22.43
N VAL A 42 -10.29 11.72 22.46
CA VAL A 42 -10.53 12.76 21.46
C VAL A 42 -10.22 14.12 22.08
N GLN A 43 -9.49 14.98 21.32
CA GLN A 43 -9.20 16.34 21.77
C GLN A 43 -10.50 17.14 21.94
N GLU A 44 -10.51 18.08 22.88
CA GLU A 44 -11.66 18.98 23.11
C GLU A 44 -12.04 19.72 21.82
N GLY A 45 -13.34 19.74 21.53
CA GLY A 45 -13.90 20.32 20.31
C GLY A 45 -14.03 19.33 19.13
N PHE A 46 -13.51 18.11 19.26
CA PHE A 46 -13.65 17.07 18.24
C PHE A 46 -14.57 15.94 18.72
N VAL A 47 -15.18 15.26 17.77
CA VAL A 47 -15.96 14.03 17.99
C VAL A 47 -15.48 12.96 17.04
N ILE A 48 -15.54 11.70 17.46
CA ILE A 48 -15.29 10.54 16.61
C ILE A 48 -16.59 9.88 16.23
N GLU A 49 -16.75 9.55 14.98
CA GLU A 49 -17.96 8.96 14.43
C GLU A 49 -17.62 7.80 13.50
N LEU A 50 -18.40 6.73 13.57
CA LEU A 50 -18.28 5.61 12.65
C LEU A 50 -18.92 5.98 11.31
N VAL A 51 -18.11 5.95 10.24
CA VAL A 51 -18.59 6.13 8.87
C VAL A 51 -19.01 4.80 8.27
N ALA A 52 -18.15 3.78 8.35
CA ALA A 52 -18.39 2.43 7.84
C ALA A 52 -17.51 1.41 8.56
N SER A 53 -17.89 0.14 8.49
CA SER A 53 -17.14 -0.98 9.07
C SER A 53 -17.27 -2.23 8.19
N GLU A 54 -16.76 -3.37 8.67
CA GLU A 54 -16.93 -4.67 8.02
C GLU A 54 -18.39 -5.05 7.82
N LYS A 55 -19.30 -4.60 8.71
CA LYS A 55 -20.76 -4.78 8.55
C LYS A 55 -21.31 -4.11 7.30
N ASN A 56 -20.62 -3.09 6.80
CA ASN A 56 -20.96 -2.38 5.57
C ASN A 56 -20.20 -2.91 4.34
N GLY A 57 -19.38 -3.96 4.52
CA GLY A 57 -18.59 -4.57 3.46
C GLY A 57 -17.17 -4.02 3.29
N VAL A 58 -16.72 -3.12 4.18
CA VAL A 58 -15.36 -2.57 4.18
C VAL A 58 -14.44 -3.54 4.93
N ILE A 59 -13.79 -4.44 4.21
CA ILE A 59 -12.97 -5.50 4.78
C ILE A 59 -11.50 -5.18 4.55
N ASN A 60 -10.76 -4.94 5.64
CA ASN A 60 -9.32 -4.68 5.62
C ASN A 60 -8.91 -3.65 4.55
N PRO A 61 -9.45 -2.42 4.58
CA PRO A 61 -9.13 -1.40 3.59
C PRO A 61 -7.67 -0.94 3.73
N ILE A 62 -6.99 -0.71 2.60
CA ILE A 62 -5.61 -0.24 2.56
C ILE A 62 -5.55 1.24 2.17
N ASP A 63 -6.47 1.69 1.33
CA ASP A 63 -6.51 3.05 0.81
C ASP A 63 -7.90 3.67 0.96
N LEU A 64 -7.93 4.98 1.10
CA LEU A 64 -9.15 5.77 1.24
C LEU A 64 -8.92 7.12 0.56
N THR A 65 -9.83 7.49 -0.33
CA THR A 65 -9.71 8.74 -1.09
C THR A 65 -11.09 9.34 -1.38
N PHE A 66 -11.11 10.59 -1.79
CA PHE A 66 -12.32 11.27 -2.23
C PHE A 66 -12.23 11.62 -3.71
N ASP A 67 -13.34 11.55 -4.40
CA ASP A 67 -13.43 12.09 -5.76
C ASP A 67 -13.82 13.58 -5.74
N ASP A 68 -13.84 14.17 -6.93
CA ASP A 68 -14.17 15.61 -7.10
C ASP A 68 -15.63 15.96 -6.74
N ALA A 69 -16.50 14.96 -6.56
CA ALA A 69 -17.88 15.12 -6.07
C ALA A 69 -18.00 14.93 -4.54
N GLY A 70 -16.90 14.66 -3.85
CA GLY A 70 -16.88 14.43 -2.39
C GLY A 70 -17.33 13.03 -1.98
N ARG A 71 -17.48 12.08 -2.92
CA ARG A 71 -17.78 10.69 -2.59
C ARG A 71 -16.54 10.01 -2.04
N LEU A 72 -16.74 9.21 -1.00
CA LEU A 72 -15.66 8.41 -0.41
C LEU A 72 -15.47 7.13 -1.20
N TRP A 73 -14.26 6.90 -1.65
CA TRP A 73 -13.81 5.68 -2.31
C TRP A 73 -12.87 4.90 -1.40
N THR A 74 -13.06 3.61 -1.31
CA THR A 74 -12.17 2.68 -0.61
C THR A 74 -12.18 1.33 -1.31
N GLN A 75 -11.35 0.40 -0.85
CA GLN A 75 -11.34 -0.96 -1.39
C GLN A 75 -11.32 -1.98 -0.26
N THR A 76 -11.56 -3.23 -0.62
CA THR A 76 -11.24 -4.36 0.25
C THR A 76 -9.89 -4.96 -0.14
N ALA A 77 -9.21 -5.54 0.85
CA ALA A 77 -7.97 -6.26 0.66
C ALA A 77 -7.92 -7.45 1.63
N SER A 78 -8.85 -8.37 1.45
CA SER A 78 -9.15 -9.45 2.39
C SER A 78 -7.96 -10.37 2.72
N MET A 79 -6.98 -10.44 1.85
CA MET A 79 -5.76 -11.24 2.03
C MET A 79 -4.55 -10.43 2.51
N TYR A 80 -4.61 -9.09 2.43
CA TYR A 80 -3.48 -8.26 2.88
C TYR A 80 -3.24 -8.42 4.39
N PRO A 81 -1.98 -8.58 4.85
CA PRO A 81 -0.71 -8.51 4.10
C PRO A 81 -0.19 -9.87 3.60
N LEU A 82 -1.01 -10.88 3.54
CA LEU A 82 -0.63 -12.24 3.15
C LEU A 82 -0.67 -12.43 1.64
N ASP A 83 0.10 -13.39 1.14
CA ASP A 83 -0.01 -13.80 -0.25
C ASP A 83 -1.41 -14.28 -0.58
N PRO A 84 -1.96 -13.92 -1.75
CA PRO A 84 -3.29 -14.35 -2.18
C PRO A 84 -3.38 -15.86 -2.49
N VAL A 85 -2.24 -16.54 -2.59
CA VAL A 85 -2.16 -18.00 -2.73
C VAL A 85 -1.64 -18.61 -1.43
N SER A 86 -2.49 -19.39 -0.76
CA SER A 86 -2.17 -19.99 0.53
C SER A 86 -0.98 -20.96 0.46
N GLY A 87 -0.23 -21.06 1.54
CA GLY A 87 0.83 -22.05 1.74
C GLY A 87 2.21 -21.68 1.18
N GLN A 88 2.44 -20.42 0.84
CA GLN A 88 3.79 -19.94 0.55
C GLN A 88 4.51 -19.57 1.86
N SER A 89 5.72 -20.09 2.04
CA SER A 89 6.55 -19.74 3.17
C SER A 89 7.38 -18.48 2.89
N TRP A 90 7.75 -17.76 3.94
CA TRP A 90 8.67 -16.63 3.82
C TRP A 90 10.01 -17.03 3.19
N SER A 91 10.49 -18.23 3.48
CA SER A 91 11.72 -18.77 2.87
C SER A 91 11.59 -18.93 1.34
N GLU A 92 10.46 -19.44 0.86
CA GLU A 92 10.18 -19.55 -0.59
C GLU A 92 10.10 -18.17 -1.23
N THR A 93 9.42 -17.22 -0.59
CA THR A 93 9.33 -15.83 -1.05
C THR A 93 10.72 -15.21 -1.21
N LEU A 94 11.57 -15.33 -0.20
CA LEU A 94 12.96 -14.82 -0.26
C LEU A 94 13.79 -15.46 -1.37
N GLN A 95 13.62 -16.76 -1.63
CA GLN A 95 14.31 -17.43 -2.74
C GLN A 95 13.84 -16.87 -4.10
N MET A 96 12.54 -16.69 -4.27
CA MET A 96 11.98 -16.12 -5.50
C MET A 96 12.42 -14.67 -5.73
N MET A 97 12.57 -13.88 -4.68
CA MET A 97 13.10 -12.50 -4.75
C MET A 97 14.55 -12.46 -5.19
N ARG A 98 15.36 -13.45 -4.78
CA ARG A 98 16.78 -13.52 -5.12
C ARG A 98 17.04 -14.08 -6.52
N ASP A 99 16.10 -14.84 -7.04
CA ASP A 99 16.16 -15.43 -8.39
C ASP A 99 14.88 -15.10 -9.16
N PRO A 100 14.86 -13.98 -9.89
CA PRO A 100 13.70 -13.57 -10.70
C PRO A 100 13.26 -14.61 -11.72
N ASP A 101 14.18 -15.41 -12.23
CA ASP A 101 13.85 -16.47 -13.19
C ASP A 101 13.20 -17.68 -12.52
N LEU A 102 13.64 -18.01 -11.31
CA LEU A 102 12.96 -19.01 -10.48
C LEU A 102 11.54 -18.57 -10.14
N GLY A 103 11.38 -17.30 -9.73
CA GLY A 103 10.08 -16.70 -9.44
C GLY A 103 9.12 -16.80 -10.63
N LYS A 104 9.57 -16.46 -11.83
CA LYS A 104 8.76 -16.53 -13.06
C LYS A 104 8.29 -17.95 -13.40
N LYS A 105 9.04 -18.97 -13.01
CA LYS A 105 8.77 -20.37 -13.33
C LYS A 105 8.01 -21.09 -12.20
N HIS A 106 7.90 -20.50 -11.04
CA HIS A 106 7.26 -21.13 -9.89
C HIS A 106 5.73 -21.13 -10.04
N PRO A 107 5.03 -22.29 -9.93
CA PRO A 107 3.58 -22.37 -10.18
C PRO A 107 2.75 -21.39 -9.33
N LYS A 108 3.10 -21.21 -8.06
CA LYS A 108 2.40 -20.26 -7.17
C LYS A 108 2.56 -18.82 -7.61
N VAL A 109 3.76 -18.40 -8.04
CA VAL A 109 4.01 -17.07 -8.59
C VAL A 109 3.16 -16.84 -9.83
N TYR A 110 3.05 -17.85 -10.67
CA TYR A 110 2.22 -17.79 -11.87
C TYR A 110 0.73 -17.64 -11.55
N ASP A 111 0.25 -18.34 -10.53
CA ASP A 111 -1.13 -18.24 -10.07
C ASP A 111 -1.45 -16.87 -9.44
N ILE A 112 -0.53 -16.31 -8.64
CA ILE A 112 -0.65 -14.95 -8.10
C ILE A 112 -0.67 -13.93 -9.25
N GLN A 113 0.21 -14.07 -10.22
CA GLN A 113 0.30 -13.16 -11.36
C GLN A 113 -0.99 -13.13 -12.18
N LYS A 114 -1.66 -14.27 -12.36
CA LYS A 114 -2.98 -14.34 -13.02
C LYS A 114 -4.04 -13.54 -12.27
N LEU A 115 -4.02 -13.56 -10.93
CA LEU A 115 -4.91 -12.75 -10.11
C LEU A 115 -4.64 -11.26 -10.32
N TYR A 116 -3.38 -10.85 -10.28
CA TYR A 116 -3.02 -9.44 -10.49
C TYR A 116 -3.28 -8.95 -11.92
N LYS A 117 -3.21 -9.83 -12.91
CA LYS A 117 -3.56 -9.51 -14.32
C LYS A 117 -5.05 -9.62 -14.63
N LEU A 118 -5.87 -9.92 -13.64
CA LEU A 118 -7.32 -10.18 -13.82
C LEU A 118 -7.64 -11.34 -14.76
N GLU A 119 -6.67 -12.21 -15.08
CA GLU A 119 -6.87 -13.48 -15.79
C GLU A 119 -7.59 -14.52 -14.92
N LYS A 120 -7.56 -14.31 -13.61
CA LYS A 120 -8.29 -15.05 -12.59
C LYS A 120 -8.99 -14.07 -11.67
N ARG A 121 -10.26 -14.36 -11.37
CA ARG A 121 -11.08 -13.47 -10.53
C ARG A 121 -10.65 -13.58 -9.06
N GLY A 122 -10.41 -12.43 -8.44
CA GLY A 122 -10.15 -12.28 -7.01
C GLY A 122 -11.45 -12.12 -6.19
N LYS A 123 -11.30 -11.68 -4.95
CA LYS A 123 -12.43 -11.50 -4.00
C LYS A 123 -12.60 -10.04 -3.56
N ASP A 124 -11.63 -9.20 -3.88
CA ASP A 124 -11.61 -7.82 -3.42
C ASP A 124 -12.37 -6.90 -4.36
N LYS A 125 -12.76 -5.75 -3.82
CA LYS A 125 -13.70 -4.81 -4.44
C LYS A 125 -13.20 -3.39 -4.27
N ILE A 126 -13.66 -2.51 -5.15
CA ILE A 126 -13.66 -1.06 -4.93
C ILE A 126 -15.08 -0.65 -4.55
N LEU A 127 -15.20 0.11 -3.47
CA LEU A 127 -16.45 0.50 -2.84
C LEU A 127 -16.60 2.03 -2.84
N ILE A 128 -17.83 2.50 -3.01
CA ILE A 128 -18.16 3.93 -2.99
C ILE A 128 -19.25 4.19 -1.93
N LEU A 129 -19.03 5.22 -1.13
CA LEU A 129 -20.04 5.85 -0.28
C LEU A 129 -20.33 7.24 -0.83
N ASP A 130 -21.52 7.44 -1.37
CA ASP A 130 -21.90 8.67 -2.07
C ASP A 130 -21.87 9.92 -1.18
N ASP A 131 -22.28 9.78 0.06
CA ASP A 131 -22.33 10.88 1.03
C ASP A 131 -21.79 10.39 2.39
N PRO A 132 -20.50 10.57 2.66
CA PRO A 132 -19.90 10.11 3.92
C PRO A 132 -20.45 10.83 5.15
N THR A 133 -21.05 12.01 5.00
CA THR A 133 -21.66 12.73 6.12
C THR A 133 -22.91 12.03 6.66
N LYS A 134 -23.58 11.24 5.82
CA LYS A 134 -24.74 10.43 6.21
C LYS A 134 -24.38 9.08 6.80
N ARG A 135 -23.09 8.74 6.79
CA ARG A 135 -22.58 7.45 7.24
C ARG A 135 -23.15 6.27 6.42
N ALA A 136 -22.55 5.11 6.52
CA ALA A 136 -23.03 3.91 5.85
C ALA A 136 -24.17 3.27 6.65
N GLN A 137 -25.40 3.51 6.28
CA GLN A 137 -26.59 2.86 6.87
C GLN A 137 -26.86 1.47 6.28
N GLY A 138 -26.08 1.03 5.32
CA GLY A 138 -26.18 -0.26 4.63
C GLY A 138 -24.85 -0.66 4.01
N GLN A 139 -24.88 -1.52 2.99
CA GLN A 139 -23.69 -1.87 2.22
C GLN A 139 -23.26 -0.69 1.35
N LEU A 140 -21.96 -0.46 1.25
CA LEU A 140 -21.42 0.47 0.26
C LEU A 140 -21.71 -0.03 -1.14
N LYS A 141 -21.80 0.89 -2.10
CA LYS A 141 -21.93 0.53 -3.52
C LYS A 141 -20.65 -0.17 -3.99
N VAL A 142 -20.80 -1.32 -4.62
CA VAL A 142 -19.69 -2.00 -5.28
C VAL A 142 -19.52 -1.39 -6.66
N TRP A 143 -18.39 -0.69 -6.87
CA TRP A 143 -18.05 -0.10 -8.16
C TRP A 143 -17.26 -1.07 -9.04
N ALA A 144 -16.25 -1.76 -8.48
CA ALA A 144 -15.52 -2.83 -9.15
C ALA A 144 -15.42 -4.06 -8.26
N ASP A 145 -15.32 -5.25 -8.86
CA ASP A 145 -15.30 -6.53 -8.17
C ASP A 145 -14.34 -7.51 -8.86
N GLY A 146 -13.87 -8.50 -8.13
CA GLY A 146 -12.98 -9.55 -8.67
C GLY A 146 -11.51 -9.18 -8.63
N LEU A 147 -11.15 -8.18 -7.83
CA LEU A 147 -9.79 -7.73 -7.62
C LEU A 147 -9.04 -8.60 -6.60
N THR A 148 -7.75 -8.37 -6.47
CA THR A 148 -6.90 -9.04 -5.48
C THR A 148 -5.92 -8.02 -4.90
N ILE A 149 -6.11 -7.65 -3.65
CA ILE A 149 -5.27 -6.69 -2.93
C ILE A 149 -4.98 -5.45 -3.80
N PRO A 150 -6.00 -4.67 -4.22
CA PRO A 150 -5.74 -3.37 -4.84
C PRO A 150 -5.08 -2.46 -3.81
N GLN A 151 -3.81 -2.09 -4.06
CA GLN A 151 -2.96 -1.41 -3.09
C GLN A 151 -3.25 0.09 -2.97
N SER A 152 -3.67 0.70 -4.06
CA SER A 152 -4.04 2.11 -4.08
C SER A 152 -5.02 2.39 -5.20
N ILE A 153 -5.91 3.33 -4.96
CA ILE A 153 -6.97 3.75 -5.87
C ILE A 153 -6.98 5.28 -5.99
N MET A 154 -7.22 5.77 -7.19
CA MET A 154 -7.34 7.21 -7.45
C MET A 154 -8.48 7.45 -8.44
N PRO A 155 -9.63 7.96 -8.00
CA PRO A 155 -10.71 8.37 -8.89
C PRO A 155 -10.23 9.41 -9.90
N TYR A 156 -10.50 9.18 -11.17
CA TYR A 156 -10.07 10.06 -12.26
C TYR A 156 -10.99 9.95 -13.47
N LYS A 157 -11.47 11.08 -13.99
CA LYS A 157 -12.44 11.12 -15.09
C LYS A 157 -13.67 10.26 -14.77
N ASN A 158 -14.06 9.41 -15.71
CA ASN A 158 -15.16 8.44 -15.57
C ASN A 158 -14.70 7.10 -14.98
N GLY A 159 -13.66 7.09 -14.16
CA GLY A 159 -13.11 5.82 -13.68
C GLY A 159 -12.16 5.97 -12.49
N CYS A 160 -11.23 5.04 -12.41
CA CYS A 160 -10.28 4.95 -11.31
C CYS A 160 -8.94 4.39 -11.79
N LEU A 161 -7.84 5.00 -11.36
CA LEU A 161 -6.50 4.39 -11.44
C LEU A 161 -6.35 3.41 -10.29
N VAL A 162 -5.80 2.24 -10.56
CA VAL A 162 -5.65 1.16 -9.58
C VAL A 162 -4.26 0.56 -9.67
N ALA A 163 -3.49 0.65 -8.59
CA ALA A 163 -2.27 -0.11 -8.42
C ALA A 163 -2.64 -1.52 -7.92
N HIS A 164 -2.30 -2.55 -8.71
CA HIS A 164 -2.80 -3.90 -8.52
C HIS A 164 -1.71 -4.95 -8.71
N GLY A 165 -0.88 -5.14 -7.70
CA GLY A 165 0.22 -6.10 -7.73
C GLY A 165 1.23 -5.81 -8.83
N SER A 166 1.32 -6.67 -9.85
CA SER A 166 2.22 -6.48 -10.99
C SER A 166 1.74 -5.48 -12.03
N GLU A 167 0.50 -4.98 -11.92
CA GLU A 167 -0.16 -4.16 -12.90
C GLU A 167 -0.57 -2.80 -12.35
N PHE A 168 -0.75 -1.84 -13.26
CA PHE A 168 -1.35 -0.55 -12.97
C PHE A 168 -2.44 -0.29 -14.02
N PHE A 169 -3.68 -0.19 -13.56
CA PHE A 169 -4.85 -0.10 -14.43
C PHE A 169 -5.46 1.30 -14.45
N PHE A 170 -6.11 1.63 -15.55
CA PHE A 170 -7.24 2.54 -15.58
C PHE A 170 -8.50 1.69 -15.78
N MET A 171 -9.38 1.73 -14.82
CA MET A 171 -10.71 1.12 -14.89
C MET A 171 -11.74 2.19 -15.15
N SER A 172 -12.67 1.97 -16.09
CA SER A 172 -13.67 2.96 -16.51
C SER A 172 -15.09 2.47 -16.24
N ASP A 173 -15.97 3.45 -16.03
CA ASP A 173 -17.42 3.32 -16.04
C ASP A 173 -17.88 4.01 -17.33
N GLU A 174 -18.09 3.24 -18.40
CA GLU A 174 -18.25 3.76 -19.76
C GLU A 174 -19.67 4.26 -20.02
N ASP A 175 -20.66 3.66 -19.38
CA ASP A 175 -22.07 4.02 -19.53
C ASP A 175 -22.62 4.88 -18.38
N ASN A 176 -21.78 5.18 -17.39
CA ASN A 176 -22.09 5.97 -16.19
C ASN A 176 -23.20 5.36 -15.30
N ASP A 177 -23.26 4.04 -15.23
CA ASP A 177 -24.22 3.34 -14.35
C ASP A 177 -23.74 3.23 -12.89
N GLY A 178 -22.52 3.68 -12.62
CA GLY A 178 -21.88 3.62 -11.31
C GLY A 178 -21.15 2.31 -11.03
N LYS A 179 -20.81 1.57 -12.10
CA LYS A 179 -20.03 0.35 -12.05
C LYS A 179 -18.90 0.36 -13.07
N GLN A 180 -17.89 -0.41 -12.80
CA GLN A 180 -16.77 -0.57 -13.71
C GLN A 180 -17.13 -1.49 -14.88
N ASP A 181 -16.87 -1.03 -16.12
CA ASP A 181 -17.07 -1.76 -17.37
C ASP A 181 -15.74 -2.12 -18.03
N GLY A 182 -14.89 -1.11 -18.25
CA GLY A 182 -13.64 -1.23 -18.96
C GLY A 182 -12.42 -1.38 -18.06
N VAL A 183 -11.38 -2.07 -18.57
CA VAL A 183 -10.07 -2.17 -17.93
C VAL A 183 -8.99 -1.93 -18.97
N GLU A 184 -8.18 -0.92 -18.78
CA GLU A 184 -6.98 -0.66 -19.56
C GLU A 184 -5.75 -0.86 -18.70
N THR A 185 -4.83 -1.76 -19.08
CA THR A 185 -3.53 -1.90 -18.44
C THR A 185 -2.60 -0.79 -18.94
N LEU A 186 -2.17 0.09 -18.05
CA LEU A 186 -1.25 1.18 -18.37
C LEU A 186 0.21 0.76 -18.20
N LEU A 187 0.50 0.11 -17.05
CA LEU A 187 1.83 -0.41 -16.73
C LEU A 187 1.74 -1.87 -16.31
N SER A 188 2.73 -2.68 -16.68
CA SER A 188 2.83 -4.10 -16.32
C SER A 188 4.26 -4.50 -16.01
N GLY A 189 4.47 -5.34 -15.01
CA GLY A 189 5.76 -5.91 -14.67
C GLY A 189 6.37 -5.41 -13.37
N PHE A 190 5.59 -4.79 -12.49
CA PHE A 190 6.04 -4.50 -11.12
C PHE A 190 6.32 -5.79 -10.34
N GLY A 191 7.24 -5.69 -9.37
CA GLY A 191 7.42 -6.74 -8.37
C GLY A 191 6.21 -6.85 -7.43
N PHE A 192 5.94 -8.07 -6.97
CA PHE A 192 4.77 -8.36 -6.11
C PHE A 192 5.04 -9.46 -5.08
N PHE A 193 6.29 -9.74 -4.78
CA PHE A 193 6.67 -10.81 -3.84
C PHE A 193 6.39 -10.46 -2.38
N ASP A 194 6.42 -9.18 -2.06
CA ASP A 194 6.05 -8.68 -0.75
C ASP A 194 4.87 -7.71 -0.90
N THR A 195 3.72 -8.09 -0.36
CA THR A 195 2.49 -7.30 -0.45
C THR A 195 2.57 -5.95 0.25
N HIS A 196 3.45 -5.79 1.26
CA HIS A 196 3.66 -4.51 1.93
C HIS A 196 4.39 -3.48 1.07
N THR A 197 5.08 -3.93 0.00
CA THR A 197 5.97 -3.08 -0.79
C THR A 197 5.58 -3.02 -2.27
N MET A 198 4.39 -3.49 -2.66
CA MET A 198 3.82 -3.29 -3.99
C MET A 198 3.56 -1.80 -4.25
N SER A 199 3.27 -1.44 -5.49
CA SER A 199 2.98 -0.05 -5.86
C SER A 199 1.75 0.49 -5.13
N HIS A 200 1.84 1.69 -4.54
CA HIS A 200 0.80 2.28 -3.69
C HIS A 200 0.90 3.82 -3.65
N SER A 201 0.01 4.47 -2.89
CA SER A 201 -0.01 5.91 -2.62
C SER A 201 -0.08 6.75 -3.89
N ILE A 202 -1.08 6.50 -4.75
CA ILE A 202 -1.30 7.30 -5.95
C ILE A 202 -1.83 8.67 -5.57
N VAL A 203 -1.17 9.73 -6.05
CA VAL A 203 -1.60 11.12 -5.87
C VAL A 203 -1.55 11.88 -7.19
N ARG A 204 -2.50 12.81 -7.39
CA ARG A 204 -2.45 13.73 -8.52
C ARG A 204 -1.31 14.72 -8.35
N ALA A 205 -0.60 15.01 -9.43
CA ALA A 205 0.51 15.94 -9.46
C ALA A 205 0.32 16.98 -10.57
N PRO A 206 0.93 18.17 -10.44
CA PRO A 206 0.88 19.21 -11.47
C PRO A 206 1.39 18.72 -12.82
N GLY A 207 0.91 19.35 -13.89
CA GLY A 207 1.35 19.03 -15.25
C GLY A 207 0.75 17.75 -15.83
N GLY A 208 -0.32 17.23 -15.23
CA GLY A 208 -0.99 16.03 -15.75
C GLY A 208 -0.25 14.74 -15.38
N TRP A 209 0.35 14.69 -14.23
CA TRP A 209 1.05 13.51 -13.72
C TRP A 209 0.29 12.85 -12.56
N PHE A 210 0.49 11.55 -12.43
CA PHE A 210 0.15 10.77 -11.24
C PHE A 210 1.43 10.26 -10.62
N ASN A 211 1.68 10.67 -9.38
CA ASN A 211 2.82 10.19 -8.61
C ASN A 211 2.37 9.04 -7.72
N PHE A 212 3.25 8.08 -7.51
CA PHE A 212 3.02 6.93 -6.64
C PHE A 212 4.35 6.34 -6.18
N SER A 213 4.30 5.38 -5.28
CA SER A 213 5.50 4.79 -4.69
C SER A 213 5.52 3.28 -4.84
N GLN A 214 6.71 2.69 -4.82
CA GLN A 214 6.96 1.28 -4.60
C GLN A 214 7.91 1.13 -3.42
N GLY A 215 7.67 0.14 -2.58
CA GLY A 215 8.54 -0.12 -1.42
C GLY A 215 9.77 -0.98 -1.73
N ALA A 216 10.56 -1.25 -0.69
CA ALA A 216 11.95 -1.68 -0.79
C ALA A 216 12.18 -3.10 -1.33
N LEU A 217 11.26 -4.03 -1.14
CA LEU A 217 11.54 -5.45 -1.39
C LEU A 217 11.14 -5.94 -2.78
N ASN A 218 10.40 -5.15 -3.53
CA ASN A 218 9.97 -5.51 -4.87
C ASN A 218 10.89 -4.96 -5.95
N SER A 219 11.05 -5.73 -7.01
CA SER A 219 11.77 -5.31 -8.21
C SER A 219 11.12 -5.91 -9.44
N GLY A 220 11.09 -5.14 -10.53
CA GLY A 220 10.48 -5.58 -11.77
C GLY A 220 10.92 -4.74 -12.96
N LYS A 221 10.79 -5.30 -14.15
CA LYS A 221 10.97 -4.60 -15.41
C LYS A 221 9.59 -4.15 -15.90
N VAL A 222 9.27 -2.90 -15.66
CA VAL A 222 7.96 -2.32 -15.91
C VAL A 222 7.87 -1.83 -17.34
N LYS A 223 6.84 -2.29 -18.04
CA LYS A 223 6.52 -1.90 -19.40
C LYS A 223 5.35 -0.92 -19.43
N VAL A 224 5.51 0.17 -20.14
CA VAL A 224 4.43 1.11 -20.50
C VAL A 224 3.69 0.55 -21.70
N LEU A 225 2.42 0.19 -21.55
CA LEU A 225 1.70 -0.55 -22.61
C LEU A 225 1.46 0.32 -23.85
N LYS A 226 1.22 1.61 -23.67
CA LYS A 226 0.94 2.56 -24.77
C LYS A 226 2.16 2.94 -25.59
N SER A 227 3.34 3.06 -24.98
CA SER A 227 4.56 3.48 -25.69
C SER A 227 5.53 2.33 -25.95
N GLY A 228 5.37 1.21 -25.26
CA GLY A 228 6.29 0.08 -25.32
C GLY A 228 7.61 0.30 -24.58
N LYS A 229 7.81 1.47 -23.96
CA LYS A 229 8.99 1.79 -23.15
C LYS A 229 9.08 0.85 -21.95
N GLU A 230 10.28 0.43 -21.61
CA GLU A 230 10.52 -0.40 -20.43
C GLU A 230 11.48 0.31 -19.48
N LEU A 231 11.22 0.15 -18.18
CA LEU A 231 12.01 0.74 -17.11
C LEU A 231 12.22 -0.28 -16.00
N GLU A 232 13.45 -0.44 -15.54
CA GLU A 232 13.72 -1.26 -14.38
C GLU A 232 13.37 -0.47 -13.10
N VAL A 233 12.42 -0.99 -12.35
CA VAL A 233 12.02 -0.46 -11.05
C VAL A 233 12.46 -1.45 -9.99
N SER A 234 13.52 -1.11 -9.29
CA SER A 234 14.09 -1.94 -8.23
C SER A 234 14.15 -1.19 -6.92
N TYR A 235 13.78 -1.89 -5.85
CA TYR A 235 13.69 -1.33 -4.50
C TYR A 235 12.73 -0.14 -4.37
N ALA A 236 12.83 0.59 -3.26
CA ALA A 236 11.98 1.73 -3.00
C ALA A 236 12.17 2.85 -4.02
N LYS A 237 11.10 3.22 -4.71
CA LYS A 237 11.08 4.29 -5.71
C LYS A 237 9.84 5.15 -5.56
N ASN A 238 10.01 6.45 -5.76
CA ASN A 238 8.91 7.34 -6.11
C ASN A 238 8.86 7.44 -7.64
N LEU A 239 7.68 7.28 -8.16
CA LEU A 239 7.40 7.06 -9.58
C LEU A 239 6.36 8.06 -10.07
N ARG A 240 6.31 8.31 -11.37
CA ARG A 240 5.20 9.04 -11.97
C ARG A 240 4.79 8.50 -13.34
N LEU A 241 3.51 8.58 -13.61
CA LEU A 241 2.88 8.25 -14.88
C LEU A 241 2.16 9.47 -15.43
N SER A 242 2.33 9.76 -16.72
CA SER A 242 1.57 10.81 -17.39
C SER A 242 0.08 10.44 -17.50
N ASN A 243 -0.81 11.46 -17.52
CA ASN A 243 -2.25 11.26 -17.56
C ASN A 243 -2.75 10.62 -18.87
N ASP A 244 -1.94 10.63 -19.92
CA ASP A 244 -2.21 9.92 -21.17
C ASP A 244 -1.67 8.48 -21.17
N GLY A 245 -0.95 8.10 -20.13
CA GLY A 245 -0.41 6.76 -19.92
C GLY A 245 0.79 6.40 -20.81
N LYS A 246 1.47 7.38 -21.41
CA LYS A 246 2.58 7.13 -22.35
C LYS A 246 3.96 7.29 -21.73
N GLU A 247 4.11 8.20 -20.77
CA GLU A 247 5.38 8.48 -20.12
C GLU A 247 5.36 7.93 -18.69
N PHE A 248 6.40 7.19 -18.35
CA PHE A 248 6.62 6.62 -17.03
C PHE A 248 8.06 6.87 -16.60
N GLU A 249 8.24 7.38 -15.39
CA GLU A 249 9.55 7.84 -14.90
C GLU A 249 9.75 7.51 -13.42
N ILE A 250 11.04 7.37 -13.06
CA ILE A 250 11.47 7.36 -11.66
C ILE A 250 11.78 8.79 -11.26
N LEU A 251 11.10 9.29 -10.22
CA LEU A 251 11.37 10.62 -9.65
C LEU A 251 12.62 10.59 -8.79
N ASN A 252 12.68 9.65 -7.88
CA ASN A 252 13.83 9.47 -7.00
C ASN A 252 13.80 8.08 -6.34
N THR A 253 14.88 7.74 -5.64
CA THR A 253 14.92 6.58 -4.76
C THR A 253 14.31 6.95 -3.43
N ALA A 254 13.21 6.31 -3.07
CA ALA A 254 12.57 6.44 -1.78
C ALA A 254 13.39 5.75 -0.67
N ARG A 255 13.13 6.08 0.58
CA ARG A 255 13.93 5.55 1.69
C ARG A 255 13.53 4.15 2.00
N ASP A 256 12.53 3.64 2.22
CA ASP A 256 12.15 2.26 2.49
C ASP A 256 10.79 1.95 1.84
N ASN A 257 9.72 2.25 2.54
CA ASN A 257 8.38 1.95 2.14
C ASN A 257 7.49 3.17 2.40
N VAL A 258 7.24 3.94 1.37
CA VAL A 258 6.52 5.23 1.46
C VAL A 258 5.02 4.96 1.40
N TRP A 259 4.37 4.90 2.56
CA TRP A 259 2.93 4.69 2.68
C TRP A 259 2.10 5.96 2.85
N GLY A 260 2.71 7.10 3.04
CA GLY A 260 2.08 8.40 3.02
C GLY A 260 2.82 9.30 2.05
N TYR A 261 2.12 9.88 1.09
CA TYR A 261 2.69 10.68 0.03
C TYR A 261 1.73 11.81 -0.34
N GLN A 262 2.12 13.06 -0.09
CA GLN A 262 1.26 14.22 -0.28
C GLN A 262 2.03 15.38 -0.90
N LEU A 263 1.40 16.05 -1.87
CA LEU A 263 1.84 17.30 -2.44
C LEU A 263 1.05 18.46 -1.80
N LEU A 264 1.75 19.46 -1.33
CA LEU A 264 1.13 20.71 -0.87
C LEU A 264 0.96 21.73 -2.00
N SER A 265 0.11 22.72 -1.78
CA SER A 265 -0.17 23.81 -2.73
C SER A 265 1.07 24.64 -3.08
N ASN A 266 2.06 24.71 -2.18
CA ASN A 266 3.36 25.34 -2.45
C ASN A 266 4.31 24.50 -3.30
N GLY A 267 3.88 23.31 -3.73
CA GLY A 267 4.65 22.40 -4.55
C GLY A 267 5.61 21.49 -3.82
N GLN A 268 5.64 21.50 -2.49
CA GLN A 268 6.49 20.59 -1.71
C GLN A 268 5.84 19.21 -1.54
N TRP A 269 6.67 18.18 -1.68
CA TRP A 269 6.29 16.81 -1.43
C TRP A 269 6.67 16.39 -0.02
N TYR A 270 5.71 15.74 0.64
CA TYR A 270 5.90 15.11 1.93
C TYR A 270 5.66 13.62 1.82
N ALA A 271 6.43 12.85 2.56
CA ALA A 271 6.27 11.41 2.63
C ALA A 271 6.53 10.90 4.05
N THR A 272 5.84 9.82 4.37
CA THR A 272 6.16 8.98 5.54
C THR A 272 6.86 7.71 5.07
N SER A 273 7.66 7.10 5.95
CA SER A 273 8.21 5.77 5.71
C SER A 273 7.70 4.81 6.77
N ALA A 274 7.18 3.67 6.32
CA ALA A 274 6.57 2.70 7.20
C ALA A 274 7.57 2.09 8.20
N ASN A 275 8.83 1.93 7.83
CA ASN A 275 9.85 1.28 8.68
C ASN A 275 10.77 2.27 9.37
N ASP A 276 10.60 3.54 9.10
CA ASP A 276 11.44 4.59 9.65
C ASP A 276 10.55 5.70 10.19
N VAL A 277 10.81 6.09 11.39
CA VAL A 277 9.93 7.03 12.07
C VAL A 277 10.08 8.41 11.46
N GLY A 278 9.03 8.93 10.86
CA GLY A 278 8.92 10.35 10.65
C GLY A 278 8.44 10.83 9.29
N LEU A 279 8.14 12.10 9.28
CA LEU A 279 7.75 12.89 8.14
C LEU A 279 8.99 13.42 7.44
N SER A 280 9.02 13.35 6.13
CA SER A 280 10.13 13.81 5.32
C SER A 280 9.66 14.68 4.17
N ILE A 281 10.41 15.71 3.85
CA ILE A 281 10.22 16.48 2.63
C ILE A 281 11.03 15.82 1.53
N LEU A 282 10.38 15.49 0.44
CA LEU A 282 11.03 14.87 -0.73
C LEU A 282 11.56 15.96 -1.69
N PRO A 283 12.66 15.69 -2.40
CA PRO A 283 13.10 16.56 -3.48
C PRO A 283 12.03 16.64 -4.57
N MET A 284 11.83 17.83 -5.08
CA MET A 284 10.85 18.11 -6.14
C MET A 284 11.31 17.65 -7.51
N GLU A 285 12.61 17.62 -7.74
CA GLU A 285 13.17 17.34 -9.06
C GLU A 285 13.37 15.86 -9.28
N ASN A 286 13.32 15.46 -10.54
CA ASN A 286 13.73 14.15 -10.98
C ASN A 286 15.24 13.95 -10.76
N GLN A 287 15.60 13.80 -9.53
CA GLN A 287 16.93 13.38 -9.16
C GLN A 287 16.95 11.85 -9.12
N THR A 288 17.01 11.28 -10.30
CA THR A 288 17.51 9.93 -10.47
C THR A 288 18.89 9.90 -9.88
N GLY A 289 19.08 9.67 -8.65
CA GLY A 289 20.31 9.76 -7.90
C GLY A 289 21.59 9.81 -8.70
N ILE A 290 22.58 10.48 -8.22
CA ILE A 290 23.93 10.35 -8.78
C ILE A 290 24.25 8.88 -8.71
N GLU A 291 24.40 8.23 -9.88
CA GLU A 291 24.91 6.87 -9.95
C GLU A 291 26.29 6.87 -9.30
N GLY A 292 26.35 6.39 -8.09
CA GLY A 292 27.60 6.21 -7.38
C GLY A 292 28.09 4.78 -7.47
N ILE A 293 29.23 4.53 -6.91
CA ILE A 293 29.78 3.18 -6.74
C ILE A 293 28.78 2.35 -5.94
N GLY A 294 28.20 1.33 -6.58
CA GLY A 294 27.14 0.52 -6.02
C GLY A 294 25.72 0.98 -6.36
N GLY A 295 25.56 1.92 -7.30
CA GLY A 295 24.31 2.33 -7.98
C GLY A 295 23.10 2.57 -7.11
N GLN A 296 22.58 1.53 -6.52
CA GLN A 296 21.33 1.54 -5.73
C GLN A 296 21.52 1.97 -4.28
N SER A 297 22.73 2.08 -3.79
CA SER A 297 23.02 2.45 -2.40
C SER A 297 23.01 3.95 -2.14
N ILE A 298 23.04 4.77 -3.20
CA ILE A 298 22.95 6.21 -3.06
C ILE A 298 21.48 6.62 -3.07
N ARG A 299 21.02 6.99 -1.92
CA ARG A 299 19.68 7.55 -1.75
C ARG A 299 19.68 8.98 -2.27
N SER A 300 18.94 9.25 -3.33
CA SER A 300 18.73 10.62 -3.84
C SER A 300 17.89 11.48 -2.91
N TYR A 301 17.33 10.84 -1.89
CA TYR A 301 16.47 11.46 -0.91
C TYR A 301 17.25 11.78 0.36
N GLN A 302 17.21 13.03 0.75
CA GLN A 302 17.60 13.49 2.08
C GLN A 302 16.47 14.32 2.67
N PRO A 303 16.04 14.07 3.91
CA PRO A 303 15.07 14.94 4.56
C PRO A 303 15.63 16.36 4.64
N LEU A 304 14.86 17.35 4.15
CA LEU A 304 15.22 18.77 4.27
C LEU A 304 15.12 19.26 5.70
N ILE A 305 14.29 18.62 6.51
CA ILE A 305 14.17 18.86 7.94
C ILE A 305 14.47 17.58 8.70
N LYS A 306 14.89 17.74 9.95
CA LYS A 306 15.04 16.60 10.83
C LYS A 306 13.71 15.88 10.97
N THR A 307 13.74 14.57 10.83
CA THR A 307 12.54 13.73 10.98
C THR A 307 11.91 13.95 12.36
N VAL A 308 10.61 14.13 12.39
CA VAL A 308 9.85 14.27 13.64
C VAL A 308 9.70 12.88 14.27
N HIS A 309 10.27 12.72 15.46
CA HIS A 309 10.25 11.45 16.20
C HIS A 309 9.45 11.52 17.50
N ASP A 310 8.55 12.49 17.62
CA ASP A 310 7.91 12.79 18.90
C ASP A 310 6.95 11.74 19.40
N PHE A 311 6.57 10.79 18.50
CA PHE A 311 5.76 9.65 18.92
C PHE A 311 6.16 8.38 18.16
N ARG A 312 5.98 7.25 18.83
CA ARG A 312 6.16 5.92 18.24
C ARG A 312 4.84 5.17 18.29
N VAL A 313 4.46 4.59 17.18
CA VAL A 313 3.25 3.77 17.07
C VAL A 313 3.54 2.26 17.22
N GLY A 314 4.51 1.91 18.05
CA GLY A 314 4.89 0.52 18.28
C GLY A 314 5.82 -0.06 17.23
N GLY A 315 5.65 -1.33 16.87
CA GLY A 315 6.45 -2.06 15.88
C GLY A 315 5.98 -1.90 14.44
N THR A 316 5.05 -0.99 14.18
CA THR A 316 4.52 -0.70 12.84
C THR A 316 4.93 0.69 12.37
N GLY A 317 4.85 0.92 11.09
CA GLY A 317 5.14 2.21 10.47
C GLY A 317 3.93 3.13 10.42
N ILE A 318 4.20 4.41 10.19
CA ILE A 318 3.16 5.40 9.90
C ILE A 318 2.74 5.22 8.43
N SER A 319 1.44 5.10 8.20
CA SER A 319 0.84 5.04 6.87
C SER A 319 -0.25 6.11 6.73
N GLY A 320 -0.44 6.57 5.50
CA GLY A 320 -1.36 7.66 5.22
C GLY A 320 -0.81 9.02 5.63
N LEU A 321 -1.04 10.02 4.80
CA LEU A 321 -0.64 11.39 5.04
C LEU A 321 -1.63 12.31 4.35
N ALA A 322 -2.20 13.23 5.11
CA ALA A 322 -3.04 14.29 4.58
C ALA A 322 -2.74 15.59 5.31
N PHE A 323 -2.72 16.68 4.58
CA PHE A 323 -2.55 18.03 5.12
C PHE A 323 -3.84 18.82 4.98
N SER A 324 -4.20 19.56 6.02
CA SER A 324 -5.17 20.63 5.96
C SER A 324 -4.43 21.94 5.74
N GLU A 325 -4.58 22.54 4.56
CA GLU A 325 -3.86 23.77 4.20
C GLU A 325 -4.70 25.04 4.37
N ASP A 326 -6.00 24.90 4.46
CA ASP A 326 -6.96 26.00 4.46
C ASP A 326 -7.39 26.47 5.86
N GLY A 327 -6.99 25.74 6.91
CA GLY A 327 -7.35 26.06 8.29
C GLY A 327 -8.83 25.87 8.62
N GLU A 328 -9.65 25.35 7.70
CA GLU A 328 -11.11 25.19 7.86
C GLU A 328 -11.47 24.18 8.95
N TYR A 329 -10.56 23.28 9.28
CA TYR A 329 -10.78 22.24 10.31
C TYR A 329 -10.36 22.64 11.72
N GLY A 330 -10.04 23.89 11.95
CA GLY A 330 -9.67 24.40 13.29
C GLY A 330 -8.32 23.90 13.81
N PHE A 331 -7.50 23.31 12.97
CA PHE A 331 -6.12 23.01 13.33
C PHE A 331 -5.29 24.29 13.29
N PRO A 332 -4.35 24.49 14.24
CA PRO A 332 -3.40 25.61 14.15
C PRO A 332 -2.59 25.49 12.86
N GLN A 333 -2.45 26.60 12.17
CA GLN A 333 -1.59 26.72 10.98
C GLN A 333 -0.10 26.66 11.33
#